data_b916360204df27ee7d076d4c8087d0f6
#
_entry.id   b916360204df27ee7d076d4c8087d0f6
#
_cell.length_a   1.000
_cell.length_b   1.000
_cell.length_c   1.000
_cell.angle_alpha   90.00
_cell.angle_beta   90.00
_cell.angle_gamma   90.00
#
_symmetry.space_group_name_H-M   'P 1'
#
loop_
_entity.id
_entity.type
_entity.pdbx_description
1 polymer ?
#
loop_
_entity_poly.entity_id
_entity_poly.type
_entity_poly.pdbx_seq_one_letter_code
_entity_poly.pdbx_strand_id
1 'polypeptide(L)'
;MPRKGNVPKRDVLPDPVYGSKVVTKLINNLMIDGKKGKAQKIVYDAFDIIAEKTGEEALEVFNKAMDNIMPVLEVKARRVGGANYQVPIEVRPDRRQTLGLRWLVTYTRARGEKGMVEKLAREIMDAANNTGASVKKRENTHKMAEANKAFAHYRF
;
A
#
# COMPACT_ATOMS: atom_id res chain seq x y z
N MET A 1 -9.03 23.55 3.27
CA MET A 1 -7.57 23.34 3.15
C MET A 1 -6.85 24.44 3.91
N PRO A 2 -5.88 24.14 4.77
CA PRO A 2 -5.11 25.15 5.46
C PRO A 2 -4.27 25.94 4.44
N ARG A 3 -4.36 27.26 4.51
CA ARG A 3 -3.63 28.17 3.62
C ARG A 3 -2.28 28.61 4.20
N LYS A 4 -2.07 28.42 5.50
CA LYS A 4 -0.83 28.76 6.20
C LYS A 4 -0.38 27.59 7.08
N GLY A 5 0.90 27.29 7.03
CA GLY A 5 1.55 26.29 7.88
C GLY A 5 1.34 24.84 7.47
N ASN A 6 2.12 23.96 8.08
CA ASN A 6 2.00 22.52 7.90
C ASN A 6 0.86 21.96 8.74
N VAL A 7 0.03 21.09 8.15
CA VAL A 7 -0.99 20.35 8.90
C VAL A 7 -0.29 19.29 9.76
N PRO A 8 -0.52 19.28 11.09
CA PRO A 8 0.04 18.24 11.93
C PRO A 8 -0.51 16.88 11.50
N LYS A 9 0.39 15.92 11.35
CA LYS A 9 0.00 14.53 11.04
C LYS A 9 -0.62 13.92 12.29
N ARG A 10 -1.83 13.36 12.16
CA ARG A 10 -2.45 12.59 13.24
C ARG A 10 -1.80 11.21 13.27
N ASP A 11 -1.29 10.83 14.43
CA ASP A 11 -0.81 9.48 14.66
C ASP A 11 -1.99 8.54 14.96
N VAL A 12 -1.86 7.27 14.59
CA VAL A 12 -2.85 6.24 14.87
C VAL A 12 -2.38 5.38 16.02
N LEU A 13 -3.32 4.94 16.85
CA LEU A 13 -3.03 3.96 17.90
C LEU A 13 -2.71 2.61 17.26
N PRO A 14 -1.80 1.83 17.85
CA PRO A 14 -1.52 0.48 17.39
C PRO A 14 -2.76 -0.40 17.52
N ASP A 15 -2.85 -1.42 16.69
CA ASP A 15 -3.93 -2.40 16.76
C ASP A 15 -3.87 -3.18 18.08
N PRO A 16 -5.00 -3.39 18.78
CA PRO A 16 -5.00 -4.04 20.09
C PRO A 16 -4.59 -5.52 20.04
N VAL A 17 -4.79 -6.21 18.92
CA VAL A 17 -4.45 -7.64 18.78
C VAL A 17 -2.99 -7.83 18.35
N TYR A 18 -2.57 -7.10 17.31
CA TYR A 18 -1.23 -7.25 16.70
C TYR A 18 -0.22 -6.20 17.18
N GLY A 19 -0.61 -5.20 17.94
CA GLY A 19 0.28 -4.14 18.43
C GLY A 19 0.90 -3.27 17.33
N SER A 20 0.42 -3.37 16.08
CA SER A 20 1.00 -2.75 14.90
C SER A 20 0.20 -1.56 14.40
N LYS A 21 0.85 -0.41 14.24
CA LYS A 21 0.26 0.78 13.61
C LYS A 21 -0.05 0.57 12.12
N VAL A 22 0.70 -0.30 11.45
CA VAL A 22 0.49 -0.60 10.03
C VAL A 22 -0.81 -1.37 9.84
N VAL A 23 -1.12 -2.31 10.74
CA VAL A 23 -2.40 -3.04 10.74
C VAL A 23 -3.57 -2.07 10.96
N THR A 24 -3.46 -1.13 11.89
CA THR A 24 -4.49 -0.08 12.08
C THR A 24 -4.69 0.73 10.80
N LYS A 25 -3.61 1.10 10.12
CA LYS A 25 -3.69 1.84 8.84
C LYS A 25 -4.33 0.99 7.75
N LEU A 26 -4.05 -0.33 7.71
CA LEU A 26 -4.72 -1.26 6.78
C LEU A 26 -6.22 -1.29 7.03
N ILE A 27 -6.66 -1.46 8.27
CA ILE A 27 -8.07 -1.45 8.67
C ILE A 27 -8.74 -0.14 8.23
N ASN A 28 -8.09 1.00 8.47
CA ASN A 28 -8.63 2.31 8.08
C ASN A 28 -8.73 2.47 6.56
N ASN A 29 -7.81 1.91 5.77
CA ASN A 29 -7.89 1.92 4.31
C ASN A 29 -8.95 0.95 3.75
N LEU A 30 -9.18 -0.16 4.45
CA LEU A 30 -10.18 -1.15 4.07
C LEU A 30 -11.61 -0.70 4.41
N MET A 31 -11.76 0.13 5.43
CA MET A 31 -13.03 0.61 5.93
C MET A 31 -13.83 1.37 4.86
N ILE A 32 -15.13 1.08 4.79
CA ILE A 32 -16.11 1.78 3.95
C ILE A 32 -17.21 2.31 4.88
N ASP A 33 -17.71 3.51 4.62
CA ASP A 33 -18.84 4.14 5.34
C ASP A 33 -18.65 4.19 6.87
N GLY A 34 -17.41 4.29 7.35
CA GLY A 34 -17.09 4.33 8.77
C GLY A 34 -17.29 3.00 9.51
N LYS A 35 -17.56 1.90 8.82
CA LYS A 35 -17.83 0.58 9.42
C LYS A 35 -16.53 -0.11 9.86
N LYS A 36 -15.84 0.49 10.86
CA LYS A 36 -14.53 0.01 11.33
C LYS A 36 -14.56 -1.41 11.88
N GLY A 37 -15.57 -1.77 12.66
CA GLY A 37 -15.68 -3.13 13.24
C GLY A 37 -15.74 -4.23 12.17
N LYS A 38 -16.44 -3.99 11.05
CA LYS A 38 -16.45 -4.93 9.92
C LYS A 38 -15.07 -5.05 9.27
N ALA A 39 -14.38 -3.92 9.07
CA ALA A 39 -13.04 -3.92 8.51
C ALA A 39 -12.02 -4.64 9.41
N GLN A 40 -12.10 -4.44 10.73
CA GLN A 40 -11.29 -5.17 11.71
C GLN A 40 -11.50 -6.67 11.61
N LYS A 41 -12.75 -7.12 11.63
CA LYS A 41 -13.08 -8.54 11.50
C LYS A 41 -12.51 -9.13 10.21
N ILE A 42 -12.67 -8.45 9.07
CA ILE A 42 -12.13 -8.91 7.78
C ILE A 42 -10.60 -9.07 7.85
N VAL A 43 -9.89 -8.13 8.45
CA VAL A 43 -8.42 -8.21 8.57
C VAL A 43 -8.01 -9.36 9.49
N TYR A 44 -8.68 -9.53 10.63
CA TYR A 44 -8.35 -10.60 11.57
C TYR A 44 -8.64 -11.98 10.97
N ASP A 45 -9.83 -12.17 10.41
CA ASP A 45 -10.18 -13.43 9.74
C ASP A 45 -9.22 -13.73 8.55
N ALA A 46 -8.77 -12.71 7.82
CA ALA A 46 -7.77 -12.88 6.76
C ALA A 46 -6.40 -13.29 7.32
N PHE A 47 -5.98 -12.74 8.43
CA PHE A 47 -4.72 -13.09 9.09
C PHE A 47 -4.77 -14.51 9.66
N ASP A 48 -5.90 -14.95 10.19
CA ASP A 48 -6.09 -16.34 10.62
C ASP A 48 -5.92 -17.30 9.43
N ILE A 49 -6.51 -17.00 8.27
CA ILE A 49 -6.33 -17.79 7.05
C ILE A 49 -4.86 -17.83 6.60
N ILE A 50 -4.15 -16.70 6.69
CA ILE A 50 -2.73 -16.64 6.33
C ILE A 50 -1.92 -17.55 7.25
N ALA A 51 -2.10 -17.44 8.57
CA ALA A 51 -1.41 -18.28 9.55
C ALA A 51 -1.69 -19.77 9.32
N GLU A 52 -2.94 -20.15 9.05
CA GLU A 52 -3.34 -21.53 8.78
C GLU A 52 -2.70 -22.09 7.50
N LYS A 53 -2.64 -21.28 6.43
CA LYS A 53 -2.13 -21.73 5.12
C LYS A 53 -0.60 -21.69 5.00
N THR A 54 0.05 -20.73 5.62
CA THR A 54 1.51 -20.56 5.53
C THR A 54 2.26 -21.24 6.66
N GLY A 55 1.62 -21.44 7.82
CA GLY A 55 2.28 -21.92 9.03
C GLY A 55 3.22 -20.87 9.66
N GLU A 56 3.26 -19.65 9.13
CA GLU A 56 4.06 -18.53 9.62
C GLU A 56 3.18 -17.53 10.38
N GLU A 57 3.79 -16.66 11.18
CA GLU A 57 3.05 -15.59 11.82
C GLU A 57 2.48 -14.62 10.78
N ALA A 58 1.16 -14.41 10.81
CA ALA A 58 0.46 -13.60 9.82
C ALA A 58 1.01 -12.17 9.71
N LEU A 59 1.45 -11.59 10.83
CA LEU A 59 2.04 -10.26 10.86
C LEU A 59 3.38 -10.21 10.10
N GLU A 60 4.21 -11.25 10.21
CA GLU A 60 5.48 -11.34 9.47
C GLU A 60 5.24 -11.46 7.96
N VAL A 61 4.29 -12.33 7.57
CA VAL A 61 3.88 -12.47 6.16
C VAL A 61 3.35 -11.15 5.61
N PHE A 62 2.54 -10.44 6.40
CA PHE A 62 2.03 -9.13 6.02
C PHE A 62 3.14 -8.08 5.87
N ASN A 63 4.09 -8.02 6.81
CA ASN A 63 5.22 -7.09 6.72
C ASN A 63 6.07 -7.38 5.47
N LYS A 64 6.37 -8.64 5.19
CA LYS A 64 7.07 -9.08 3.98
C LYS A 64 6.31 -8.68 2.70
N ALA A 65 4.99 -8.86 2.70
CA ALA A 65 4.14 -8.42 1.59
C ALA A 65 4.21 -6.89 1.40
N MET A 66 4.14 -6.12 2.48
CA MET A 66 4.26 -4.66 2.41
C MET A 66 5.61 -4.21 1.86
N ASP A 67 6.71 -4.81 2.28
CA ASP A 67 8.05 -4.51 1.76
C ASP A 67 8.13 -4.75 0.25
N ASN A 68 7.48 -5.82 -0.23
CA ASN A 68 7.39 -6.14 -1.66
C ASN A 68 6.47 -5.22 -2.46
N ILE A 69 5.48 -4.57 -1.83
CA ILE A 69 4.53 -3.68 -2.51
C ILE A 69 5.00 -2.22 -2.50
N MET A 70 5.68 -1.78 -1.44
CA MET A 70 6.05 -0.38 -1.25
C MET A 70 7.02 0.11 -2.33
N PRO A 71 6.68 1.19 -3.09
CA PRO A 71 7.55 1.72 -4.13
C PRO A 71 8.67 2.58 -3.53
N VAL A 72 9.85 2.52 -4.16
CA VAL A 72 10.98 3.42 -3.86
C VAL A 72 10.91 4.69 -4.72
N LEU A 73 10.44 4.55 -5.97
CA LEU A 73 10.32 5.62 -6.95
C LEU A 73 8.87 5.79 -7.39
N GLU A 74 8.49 7.03 -7.67
CA GLU A 74 7.24 7.37 -8.35
C GLU A 74 7.51 8.42 -9.42
N VAL A 75 6.53 8.64 -10.29
CA VAL A 75 6.60 9.65 -11.36
C VAL A 75 5.66 10.79 -11.02
N LYS A 76 6.15 12.02 -11.06
CA LYS A 76 5.35 13.22 -10.83
C LYS A 76 5.34 14.08 -12.09
N ALA A 77 4.14 14.47 -12.53
CA ALA A 77 4.00 15.38 -13.65
C ALA A 77 4.50 16.79 -13.28
N ARG A 78 5.32 17.37 -14.13
CA ARG A 78 5.83 18.72 -13.99
C ARG A 78 5.74 19.47 -15.32
N ARG A 79 5.30 20.71 -15.27
CA ARG A 79 5.24 21.58 -16.44
C ARG A 79 6.51 22.43 -16.55
N VAL A 80 7.22 22.28 -17.65
CA VAL A 80 8.43 23.05 -17.96
C VAL A 80 8.31 23.58 -19.40
N GLY A 81 8.43 24.87 -19.58
CA GLY A 81 8.37 25.50 -20.92
C GLY A 81 7.09 25.22 -21.71
N GLY A 82 5.95 25.05 -21.02
CA GLY A 82 4.66 24.74 -21.65
C GLY A 82 4.40 23.24 -21.93
N ALA A 83 5.39 22.37 -21.83
CA ALA A 83 5.24 20.92 -21.93
C ALA A 83 5.14 20.23 -20.55
N ASN A 84 4.39 19.15 -20.48
CA ASN A 84 4.29 18.32 -19.26
C ASN A 84 5.28 17.17 -19.34
N TYR A 85 6.18 17.09 -18.37
CA TYR A 85 7.15 16.01 -18.23
C TYR A 85 6.80 15.16 -17.01
N GLN A 86 7.05 13.86 -17.14
CA GLN A 86 6.95 12.94 -16.04
C GLN A 86 8.33 12.78 -15.38
N VAL A 87 8.50 13.33 -14.20
CA VAL A 87 9.78 13.38 -13.49
C VAL A 87 9.82 12.29 -12.43
N PRO A 88 10.82 11.37 -12.47
CA PRO A 88 10.99 10.37 -11.42
C PRO A 88 11.49 11.03 -10.14
N ILE A 89 10.86 10.68 -9.02
CA ILE A 89 11.21 11.16 -7.69
C ILE A 89 11.26 10.00 -6.70
N GLU A 90 12.12 10.11 -5.70
CA GLU A 90 12.13 9.18 -4.58
C GLU A 90 10.91 9.40 -3.69
N VAL A 91 10.33 8.31 -3.22
CA VAL A 91 9.15 8.35 -2.36
C VAL A 91 9.58 8.36 -0.90
N ARG A 92 9.09 9.34 -0.13
CA ARG A 92 9.33 9.41 1.32
C ARG A 92 8.74 8.19 2.05
N PRO A 93 9.34 7.72 3.16
CA PRO A 93 8.90 6.52 3.87
C PRO A 93 7.40 6.49 4.21
N ASP A 94 6.85 7.60 4.71
CA ASP A 94 5.42 7.71 5.03
C ASP A 94 4.52 7.50 3.82
N ARG A 95 4.95 8.05 2.68
CA ARG A 95 4.20 7.93 1.43
C ARG A 95 4.34 6.55 0.82
N ARG A 96 5.52 5.91 0.95
CA ARG A 96 5.74 4.53 0.53
C ARG A 96 4.72 3.61 1.20
N GLN A 97 4.60 3.72 2.53
CA GLN A 97 3.62 2.93 3.30
C GLN A 97 2.18 3.22 2.86
N THR A 98 1.84 4.49 2.66
CA THR A 98 0.49 4.89 2.23
C THR A 98 0.15 4.34 0.84
N LEU A 99 1.08 4.41 -0.10
CA LEU A 99 0.91 3.85 -1.44
C LEU A 99 0.79 2.34 -1.41
N GLY A 100 1.64 1.66 -0.65
CA GLY A 100 1.58 0.20 -0.49
C GLY A 100 0.24 -0.28 0.03
N LEU A 101 -0.26 0.32 1.11
CA LEU A 101 -1.57 0.00 1.68
C LEU A 101 -2.73 0.29 0.70
N ARG A 102 -2.68 1.41 0.01
CA ARG A 102 -3.69 1.78 -0.98
C ARG A 102 -3.72 0.78 -2.14
N TRP A 103 -2.57 0.41 -2.66
CA TRP A 103 -2.49 -0.56 -3.76
C TRP A 103 -2.94 -1.95 -3.31
N LEU A 104 -2.49 -2.40 -2.14
CA LEU A 104 -2.96 -3.66 -1.56
C LEU A 104 -4.48 -3.71 -1.50
N VAL A 105 -5.14 -2.72 -0.91
CA VAL A 105 -6.61 -2.70 -0.79
C VAL A 105 -7.29 -2.60 -2.16
N THR A 106 -6.76 -1.78 -3.08
CA THR A 106 -7.34 -1.61 -4.42
C THR A 106 -7.32 -2.92 -5.20
N TYR A 107 -6.19 -3.61 -5.23
CA TYR A 107 -6.06 -4.86 -5.97
C TYR A 107 -6.72 -6.03 -5.25
N THR A 108 -6.78 -6.03 -3.94
CA THR A 108 -7.61 -6.98 -3.18
C THR A 108 -9.07 -6.90 -3.60
N ARG A 109 -9.63 -5.69 -3.71
CA ARG A 109 -11.03 -5.50 -4.16
C ARG A 109 -11.27 -5.98 -5.59
N ALA A 110 -10.28 -5.88 -6.45
CA ALA A 110 -10.37 -6.29 -7.86
C ALA A 110 -10.25 -7.81 -8.08
N ARG A 111 -9.91 -8.59 -7.05
CA ARG A 111 -9.78 -10.05 -7.17
C ARG A 111 -11.15 -10.72 -7.39
N GLY A 112 -11.12 -11.91 -7.98
CA GLY A 112 -12.32 -12.68 -8.33
C GLY A 112 -12.84 -13.63 -7.26
N GLU A 113 -12.12 -13.82 -6.13
CA GLU A 113 -12.53 -14.72 -5.04
C GLU A 113 -13.84 -14.28 -4.39
N LYS A 114 -14.51 -15.20 -3.73
CA LYS A 114 -15.73 -14.89 -2.97
C LYS A 114 -15.37 -14.36 -1.58
N GLY A 115 -15.82 -13.14 -1.30
CA GLY A 115 -15.62 -12.51 0.01
C GLY A 115 -14.29 -11.78 0.17
N MET A 116 -14.34 -10.69 0.94
CA MET A 116 -13.19 -9.79 1.12
C MET A 116 -12.08 -10.41 1.97
N VAL A 117 -12.44 -11.30 2.88
CA VAL A 117 -11.51 -12.02 3.75
C VAL A 117 -10.54 -12.86 2.91
N GLU A 118 -11.09 -13.69 2.03
CA GLU A 118 -10.26 -14.57 1.19
C GLU A 118 -9.46 -13.78 0.14
N LYS A 119 -10.05 -12.73 -0.44
CA LYS A 119 -9.34 -11.82 -1.35
C LYS A 119 -8.13 -11.20 -0.68
N LEU A 120 -8.29 -10.70 0.55
CA LEU A 120 -7.21 -10.04 1.29
C LEU A 120 -6.12 -11.04 1.67
N ALA A 121 -6.48 -12.21 2.19
CA ALA A 121 -5.52 -13.24 2.55
C ALA A 121 -4.68 -13.67 1.35
N ARG A 122 -5.30 -13.95 0.23
CA ARG A 122 -4.59 -14.36 -0.99
C ARG A 122 -3.70 -13.27 -1.56
N GLU A 123 -4.17 -12.01 -1.61
CA GLU A 123 -3.34 -10.91 -2.11
C GLU A 123 -2.10 -10.69 -1.23
N ILE A 124 -2.23 -10.80 0.10
CA ILE A 124 -1.09 -10.71 1.02
C ILE A 124 -0.11 -11.85 0.81
N MET A 125 -0.58 -13.10 0.69
CA MET A 125 0.28 -14.26 0.45
C MET A 125 1.00 -14.16 -0.91
N ASP A 126 0.29 -13.77 -1.97
CA ASP A 126 0.88 -13.57 -3.29
C ASP A 126 1.95 -12.47 -3.24
N ALA A 127 1.67 -11.36 -2.58
CA ALA A 127 2.62 -10.26 -2.42
C ALA A 127 3.84 -10.63 -1.56
N ALA A 128 3.66 -11.45 -0.53
CA ALA A 128 4.79 -11.98 0.26
C ALA A 128 5.72 -12.84 -0.59
N ASN A 129 5.17 -13.54 -1.59
CA ASN A 129 5.93 -14.31 -2.58
C ASN A 129 6.40 -13.47 -3.79
N ASN A 130 6.34 -12.15 -3.67
CA ASN A 130 6.71 -11.19 -4.73
C ASN A 130 5.93 -11.38 -6.04
N THR A 131 4.68 -11.79 -5.94
CA THR A 131 3.73 -11.97 -7.04
C THR A 131 2.43 -11.17 -6.80
N GLY A 132 1.49 -11.26 -7.71
CA GLY A 132 0.19 -10.59 -7.55
C GLY A 132 0.12 -9.19 -8.16
N ALA A 133 -1.09 -8.65 -8.18
CA ALA A 133 -1.39 -7.40 -8.87
C ALA A 133 -0.81 -6.17 -8.17
N SER A 134 -0.71 -6.20 -6.83
CA SER A 134 -0.12 -5.12 -6.04
C SER A 134 1.38 -4.96 -6.32
N VAL A 135 2.11 -6.08 -6.38
CA VAL A 135 3.53 -6.10 -6.73
C VAL A 135 3.75 -5.67 -8.17
N LYS A 136 2.92 -6.15 -9.09
CA LYS A 136 2.96 -5.73 -10.50
C LYS A 136 2.74 -4.21 -10.66
N LYS A 137 1.90 -3.61 -9.82
CA LYS A 137 1.73 -2.15 -9.80
C LYS A 137 3.01 -1.43 -9.38
N ARG A 138 3.72 -1.92 -8.36
CA ARG A 138 5.03 -1.37 -7.97
C ARG A 138 6.01 -1.47 -9.13
N GLU A 139 6.12 -2.64 -9.76
CA GLU A 139 7.04 -2.86 -10.88
C GLU A 139 6.75 -1.92 -12.06
N ASN A 140 5.47 -1.78 -12.42
CA ASN A 140 5.06 -0.86 -13.48
C ASN A 140 5.41 0.60 -13.14
N THR A 141 5.25 0.99 -11.87
CA THR A 141 5.62 2.33 -11.40
C THR A 141 7.13 2.55 -11.50
N HIS A 142 7.94 1.56 -11.10
CA HIS A 142 9.40 1.62 -11.24
C HIS A 142 9.84 1.64 -12.71
N LYS A 143 9.22 0.83 -13.58
CA LYS A 143 9.50 0.87 -15.04
C LYS A 143 9.18 2.24 -15.65
N MET A 144 8.07 2.86 -15.25
CA MET A 144 7.75 4.22 -15.69
C MET A 144 8.80 5.24 -15.20
N ALA A 145 9.25 5.12 -13.96
CA ALA A 145 10.29 6.00 -13.42
C ALA A 145 11.62 5.81 -14.15
N GLU A 146 11.99 4.59 -14.47
CA GLU A 146 13.19 4.27 -15.23
C GLU A 146 13.13 4.79 -16.68
N ALA A 147 12.00 4.58 -17.35
CA ALA A 147 11.79 5.10 -18.72
C ALA A 147 11.88 6.64 -18.80
N ASN A 148 11.51 7.32 -17.71
CA ASN A 148 11.58 8.78 -17.61
C ASN A 148 12.85 9.30 -16.92
N LYS A 149 13.87 8.45 -16.73
CA LYS A 149 15.13 8.81 -16.05
C LYS A 149 15.85 10.01 -16.67
N ALA A 150 15.72 10.20 -17.98
CA ALA A 150 16.29 11.34 -18.69
C ALA A 150 15.76 12.69 -18.17
N PHE A 151 14.57 12.74 -17.58
CA PHE A 151 13.96 13.95 -17.03
C PHE A 151 14.23 14.16 -15.54
N ALA A 152 15.08 13.34 -14.92
CA ALA A 152 15.39 13.43 -13.49
C ALA A 152 16.01 14.79 -13.10
N HIS A 153 16.69 15.47 -13.99
CA HIS A 153 17.26 16.80 -13.78
C HIS A 153 16.21 17.90 -13.62
N TYR A 154 14.96 17.68 -14.00
CA TYR A 154 13.84 18.58 -13.71
C TYR A 154 13.28 18.44 -12.27
N ARG A 155 13.90 17.62 -11.46
CA ARG A 155 13.58 17.45 -10.04
C ARG A 155 14.01 18.68 -9.23
N PHE A 156 13.19 19.11 -8.28
CA PHE A 156 13.50 20.12 -7.27
C PHE A 156 13.28 19.59 -5.88
#